data_8444fbd01d310f26bf5e1f41e4c8dfe8
#
_entry.id   8444fbd01d310f26bf5e1f41e4c8dfe8
#
_cell.length_a   1.000
_cell.length_b   1.000
_cell.length_c   1.000
_cell.angle_alpha   90.00
_cell.angle_beta   90.00
_cell.angle_gamma   90.00
#
_symmetry.space_group_name_H-M   'P 1'
#
loop_
_entity.id
_entity.type
_entity.pdbx_description
1 polymer ?
#
loop_
_entity_poly.entity_id
_entity_poly.type
_entity_poly.pdbx_seq_one_letter_code
_entity_poly.pdbx_strand_id
1 'polypeptide(L)'
;MAIIKEAVVATFPDLVRVIQNGADRIELNADLAAGGITPSKGMIAEAIQYVHDHDKEITVMIRPRGGNFVYNDIELKIMEADILETQQLGADGVAFGALTDENTLDEDAMENLIAAAGGMTITMHMAFDALDHEEQLHTIDWLTDHGVERILTHGGDLATPIDANINHLKELLAHAANHIGILPGGITSANYETIAKTLTVYQVHGTKIVD
;
A
#
# COMPACT_ATOMS: atom_id res chain seq x y z
N MET A 1 0.68 -19.87 10.26
CA MET A 1 1.71 -19.05 9.60
C MET A 1 2.00 -17.86 10.51
N ALA A 2 3.23 -17.32 10.48
CA ALA A 2 3.51 -16.03 11.13
C ALA A 2 2.76 -14.92 10.39
N ILE A 3 2.31 -13.89 11.11
CA ILE A 3 1.65 -12.73 10.54
C ILE A 3 2.74 -11.75 10.12
N ILE A 4 2.74 -11.31 8.86
CA ILE A 4 3.62 -10.26 8.34
C ILE A 4 3.08 -8.91 8.82
N LYS A 5 3.89 -8.16 9.56
CA LYS A 5 3.59 -6.82 10.04
C LYS A 5 4.28 -5.81 9.14
N GLU A 6 3.50 -5.13 8.28
CA GLU A 6 3.99 -4.05 7.45
C GLU A 6 3.85 -2.71 8.19
N ALA A 7 4.97 -2.08 8.48
CA ALA A 7 5.01 -0.82 9.22
C ALA A 7 5.18 0.37 8.28
N VAL A 8 4.33 1.39 8.49
CA VAL A 8 4.41 2.66 7.76
C VAL A 8 5.37 3.60 8.44
N VAL A 9 6.33 4.15 7.69
CA VAL A 9 7.30 5.11 8.20
C VAL A 9 7.47 6.29 7.24
N ALA A 10 7.83 7.47 7.78
CA ALA A 10 8.13 8.67 6.98
C ALA A 10 9.46 9.33 7.36
N THR A 11 10.16 8.79 8.38
CA THR A 11 11.46 9.31 8.79
C THR A 11 12.44 8.16 9.01
N PHE A 12 13.73 8.42 8.81
CA PHE A 12 14.77 7.42 9.02
C PHE A 12 14.85 6.93 10.49
N PRO A 13 14.71 7.80 11.51
CA PRO A 13 14.63 7.33 12.91
C PRO A 13 13.44 6.39 13.18
N ASP A 14 12.28 6.64 12.56
CA ASP A 14 11.14 5.72 12.69
C ASP A 14 11.39 4.39 12.00
N LEU A 15 12.04 4.40 10.82
CA LEU A 15 12.45 3.19 10.12
C LEU A 15 13.33 2.30 11.01
N VAL A 16 14.35 2.88 11.62
CA VAL A 16 15.24 2.16 12.55
C VAL A 16 14.43 1.57 13.72
N ARG A 17 13.57 2.37 14.34
CA ARG A 17 12.74 1.95 15.47
C ARG A 17 11.82 0.78 15.11
N VAL A 18 11.08 0.85 14.02
CA VAL A 18 10.11 -0.21 13.67
C VAL A 18 10.79 -1.52 13.28
N ILE A 19 11.96 -1.48 12.64
CA ILE A 19 12.75 -2.68 12.33
C ILE A 19 13.24 -3.33 13.62
N GLN A 20 13.79 -2.54 14.56
CA GLN A 20 14.25 -3.05 15.87
C GLN A 20 13.09 -3.64 16.68
N ASN A 21 11.85 -3.15 16.50
CA ASN A 21 10.66 -3.63 17.18
C ASN A 21 9.93 -4.76 16.41
N GLY A 22 10.56 -5.30 15.38
CA GLY A 22 10.10 -6.52 14.70
C GLY A 22 9.06 -6.30 13.62
N ALA A 23 9.12 -5.20 12.87
CA ALA A 23 8.45 -5.09 11.59
C ALA A 23 9.04 -6.11 10.60
N ASP A 24 8.18 -6.71 9.79
CA ASP A 24 8.57 -7.71 8.80
C ASP A 24 8.74 -7.10 7.41
N ARG A 25 7.96 -6.07 7.09
CA ARG A 25 8.02 -5.29 5.84
C ARG A 25 7.80 -3.82 6.15
N ILE A 26 8.34 -2.95 5.33
CA ILE A 26 8.25 -1.50 5.47
C ILE A 26 7.47 -0.90 4.30
N GLU A 27 6.53 0.00 4.59
CA GLU A 27 6.03 0.95 3.60
C GLU A 27 6.63 2.33 3.89
N LEU A 28 7.47 2.80 2.98
CA LEU A 28 8.17 4.07 3.09
C LEU A 28 7.36 5.19 2.45
N ASN A 29 7.06 6.20 3.23
CA ASN A 29 6.30 7.40 2.85
C ASN A 29 7.09 8.67 3.13
N ALA A 30 6.56 9.80 2.71
CA ALA A 30 6.79 11.12 3.27
C ALA A 30 5.44 11.72 3.67
N ASP A 31 5.45 12.75 4.50
CA ASP A 31 4.27 13.54 4.90
C ASP A 31 3.01 12.71 5.20
N LEU A 32 3.04 11.95 6.29
CA LEU A 32 1.87 11.18 6.73
C LEU A 32 0.65 12.05 7.08
N ALA A 33 0.85 13.34 7.36
CA ALA A 33 -0.26 14.28 7.60
C ALA A 33 -1.05 14.56 6.32
N ALA A 34 -0.40 14.49 5.15
CA ALA A 34 -1.06 14.56 3.84
C ALA A 34 -1.62 13.20 3.38
N GLY A 35 -1.51 12.16 4.21
CA GLY A 35 -1.93 10.79 3.89
C GLY A 35 -0.84 9.93 3.24
N GLY A 36 0.43 10.37 3.28
CA GLY A 36 1.55 9.72 2.62
C GLY A 36 1.73 10.18 1.17
N ILE A 37 2.95 10.59 0.82
CA ILE A 37 3.37 10.97 -0.54
C ILE A 37 4.73 10.34 -0.84
N THR A 38 5.19 10.44 -2.09
CA THR A 38 6.50 9.93 -2.52
C THR A 38 7.63 10.53 -1.68
N PRO A 39 8.51 9.68 -1.09
CA PRO A 39 9.70 10.15 -0.36
C PRO A 39 10.75 10.74 -1.31
N SER A 40 11.68 11.53 -0.76
CA SER A 40 12.81 12.00 -1.56
C SER A 40 13.72 10.85 -1.99
N LYS A 41 14.38 10.98 -3.16
CA LYS A 41 15.37 10.01 -3.66
C LYS A 41 16.41 9.62 -2.60
N GLY A 42 16.93 10.59 -1.84
CA GLY A 42 17.92 10.30 -0.79
C GLY A 42 17.34 9.45 0.34
N MET A 43 16.09 9.72 0.75
CA MET A 43 15.41 8.90 1.76
C MET A 43 15.16 7.49 1.25
N ILE A 44 14.74 7.32 -0.01
CA ILE A 44 14.52 6.00 -0.62
C ILE A 44 15.82 5.21 -0.65
N ALA A 45 16.92 5.78 -1.14
CA ALA A 45 18.21 5.10 -1.25
C ALA A 45 18.73 4.59 0.10
N GLU A 46 18.76 5.45 1.11
CA GLU A 46 19.25 5.07 2.44
C GLU A 46 18.32 4.07 3.14
N ALA A 47 17.00 4.21 2.95
CA ALA A 47 16.02 3.30 3.52
C ALA A 47 16.13 1.89 2.93
N ILE A 48 16.26 1.76 1.60
CA ILE A 48 16.44 0.47 0.93
C ILE A 48 17.68 -0.24 1.47
N GLN A 49 18.82 0.44 1.51
CA GLN A 49 20.05 -0.14 2.04
C GLN A 49 19.86 -0.64 3.48
N TYR A 50 19.30 0.20 4.35
CA TYR A 50 19.10 -0.16 5.75
C TYR A 50 18.14 -1.34 5.93
N VAL A 51 17.04 -1.38 5.17
CA VAL A 51 16.04 -2.47 5.22
C VAL A 51 16.64 -3.79 4.75
N HIS A 52 17.38 -3.77 3.63
CA HIS A 52 18.04 -4.95 3.08
C HIS A 52 19.17 -5.46 3.99
N ASP A 53 19.92 -4.59 4.66
CA ASP A 53 20.93 -4.98 5.66
C ASP A 53 20.31 -5.72 6.86
N HIS A 54 18.98 -5.66 7.02
CA HIS A 54 18.23 -6.37 8.06
C HIS A 54 17.37 -7.53 7.53
N ASP A 55 17.60 -7.98 6.28
CA ASP A 55 16.84 -9.05 5.62
C ASP A 55 15.32 -8.80 5.60
N LYS A 56 14.90 -7.54 5.31
CA LYS A 56 13.50 -7.13 5.21
C LYS A 56 13.19 -6.58 3.81
N GLU A 57 11.88 -6.49 3.51
CA GLU A 57 11.37 -5.93 2.26
C GLU A 57 10.88 -4.48 2.45
N ILE A 58 11.00 -3.68 1.39
CA ILE A 58 10.54 -2.29 1.38
C ILE A 58 9.64 -2.01 0.17
N THR A 59 8.46 -1.47 0.45
CA THR A 59 7.53 -0.91 -0.52
C THR A 59 7.61 0.61 -0.43
N VAL A 60 7.72 1.31 -1.55
CA VAL A 60 7.81 2.78 -1.57
C VAL A 60 6.49 3.38 -2.07
N MET A 61 5.95 4.34 -1.33
CA MET A 61 4.78 5.09 -1.74
C MET A 61 5.08 5.96 -2.97
N ILE A 62 4.27 5.82 -4.01
CA ILE A 62 4.31 6.65 -5.21
C ILE A 62 3.01 7.45 -5.28
N ARG A 63 3.05 8.67 -4.80
CA ARG A 63 1.92 9.60 -4.75
C ARG A 63 2.47 11.03 -4.81
N PRO A 64 2.18 11.79 -5.88
CA PRO A 64 2.84 13.07 -6.13
C PRO A 64 2.40 14.19 -5.17
N ARG A 65 1.24 14.05 -4.55
CA ARG A 65 0.63 15.02 -3.62
C ARG A 65 -0.44 14.40 -2.74
N GLY A 66 -0.80 15.06 -1.66
CA GLY A 66 -2.00 14.76 -0.86
C GLY A 66 -3.31 15.13 -1.60
N GLY A 67 -4.45 14.92 -0.94
CA GLY A 67 -5.79 15.13 -1.50
C GLY A 67 -6.33 13.91 -2.24
N ASN A 68 -7.12 14.14 -3.30
CA ASN A 68 -7.73 13.06 -4.09
C ASN A 68 -6.69 12.25 -4.90
N PHE A 69 -7.16 11.22 -5.56
CA PHE A 69 -6.34 10.29 -6.36
C PHE A 69 -6.55 10.46 -7.87
N VAL A 70 -7.16 11.58 -8.27
CA VAL A 70 -7.37 11.96 -9.67
C VAL A 70 -6.18 12.79 -10.12
N TYR A 71 -5.41 12.31 -11.07
CA TYR A 71 -4.16 12.93 -11.49
C TYR A 71 -4.24 13.43 -12.93
N ASN A 72 -3.59 14.56 -13.21
CA ASN A 72 -3.42 15.04 -14.57
C ASN A 72 -2.18 14.41 -15.23
N ASP A 73 -2.01 14.60 -16.54
CA ASP A 73 -0.90 14.03 -17.31
C ASP A 73 0.49 14.36 -16.75
N ILE A 74 0.67 15.52 -16.12
CA ILE A 74 1.96 15.90 -15.55
C ILE A 74 2.20 15.14 -14.24
N GLU A 75 1.18 14.99 -13.41
CA GLU A 75 1.26 14.21 -12.17
C GLU A 75 1.51 12.74 -12.46
N LEU A 76 0.87 12.16 -13.48
CA LEU A 76 1.13 10.77 -13.92
C LEU A 76 2.57 10.60 -14.42
N LYS A 77 3.12 11.55 -15.18
CA LYS A 77 4.54 11.52 -15.58
C LYS A 77 5.50 11.64 -14.39
N ILE A 78 5.14 12.38 -13.35
CA ILE A 78 5.92 12.44 -12.11
C ILE A 78 5.90 11.07 -11.45
N MET A 79 4.72 10.44 -11.32
CA MET A 79 4.59 9.10 -10.72
C MET A 79 5.39 8.05 -11.50
N GLU A 80 5.32 8.06 -12.82
CA GLU A 80 6.11 7.15 -13.67
C GLU A 80 7.63 7.35 -13.45
N ALA A 81 8.10 8.59 -13.40
CA ALA A 81 9.51 8.89 -13.14
C ALA A 81 9.94 8.44 -11.72
N ASP A 82 9.10 8.64 -10.71
CA ASP A 82 9.34 8.21 -9.33
C ASP A 82 9.40 6.67 -9.24
N ILE A 83 8.53 5.94 -9.97
CA ILE A 83 8.56 4.47 -10.05
C ILE A 83 9.89 3.99 -10.66
N LEU A 84 10.27 4.54 -11.81
CA LEU A 84 11.51 4.15 -12.49
C LEU A 84 12.76 4.45 -11.64
N GLU A 85 12.78 5.58 -10.94
CA GLU A 85 13.86 5.92 -10.02
C GLU A 85 13.90 4.96 -8.82
N THR A 86 12.74 4.63 -8.26
CA THR A 86 12.60 3.68 -7.14
C THR A 86 13.09 2.29 -7.52
N GLN A 87 12.75 1.82 -8.73
CA GLN A 87 13.24 0.56 -9.30
C GLN A 87 14.77 0.56 -9.45
N GLN A 88 15.35 1.64 -9.99
CA GLN A 88 16.80 1.77 -10.15
C GLN A 88 17.53 1.76 -8.80
N LEU A 89 16.92 2.25 -7.75
CA LEU A 89 17.47 2.22 -6.39
C LEU A 89 17.34 0.84 -5.73
N GLY A 90 16.55 -0.08 -6.31
CA GLY A 90 16.46 -1.48 -5.89
C GLY A 90 15.39 -1.76 -4.85
N ALA A 91 14.29 -0.99 -4.79
CA ALA A 91 13.15 -1.31 -3.94
C ALA A 91 12.50 -2.65 -4.34
N ASP A 92 11.90 -3.35 -3.38
CA ASP A 92 11.20 -4.61 -3.60
C ASP A 92 9.79 -4.38 -4.16
N GLY A 93 9.17 -3.24 -3.84
CA GLY A 93 7.83 -2.92 -4.28
C GLY A 93 7.51 -1.44 -4.27
N VAL A 94 6.37 -1.12 -4.88
CA VAL A 94 5.77 0.22 -4.91
C VAL A 94 4.29 0.18 -4.55
N ALA A 95 3.79 1.25 -3.94
CA ALA A 95 2.39 1.42 -3.63
C ALA A 95 1.84 2.66 -4.35
N PHE A 96 0.82 2.49 -5.18
CA PHE A 96 0.17 3.57 -5.92
C PHE A 96 -1.29 3.26 -6.22
N GLY A 97 -2.01 4.21 -6.81
CA GLY A 97 -3.36 4.04 -7.32
C GLY A 97 -3.86 5.36 -7.92
N ALA A 98 -4.57 5.28 -9.02
CA ALA A 98 -5.15 6.40 -9.73
C ALA A 98 -6.65 6.16 -9.98
N LEU A 99 -7.44 7.21 -9.80
CA LEU A 99 -8.90 7.19 -9.98
C LEU A 99 -9.32 8.27 -10.98
N THR A 100 -10.48 8.08 -11.59
CA THR A 100 -11.13 9.08 -12.44
C THR A 100 -11.93 10.10 -11.62
N ASP A 101 -12.39 11.16 -12.26
CA ASP A 101 -13.28 12.17 -11.64
C ASP A 101 -14.64 11.57 -11.22
N GLU A 102 -15.03 10.43 -11.78
CA GLU A 102 -16.23 9.68 -11.45
C GLU A 102 -16.05 8.69 -10.28
N ASN A 103 -14.87 8.69 -9.64
CA ASN A 103 -14.49 7.73 -8.61
C ASN A 103 -14.51 6.26 -9.08
N THR A 104 -14.08 6.01 -10.29
CA THR A 104 -13.77 4.68 -10.80
C THR A 104 -12.25 4.49 -10.92
N LEU A 105 -11.78 3.27 -11.14
CA LEU A 105 -10.37 3.03 -11.43
C LEU A 105 -9.97 3.74 -12.74
N ASP A 106 -8.88 4.50 -12.73
CA ASP A 106 -8.29 5.04 -13.96
C ASP A 106 -7.41 3.95 -14.60
N GLU A 107 -8.04 3.09 -15.38
CA GLU A 107 -7.40 1.91 -15.98
C GLU A 107 -6.23 2.30 -16.90
N ASP A 108 -6.36 3.36 -17.71
CA ASP A 108 -5.29 3.82 -18.61
C ASP A 108 -4.06 4.31 -17.82
N ALA A 109 -4.29 5.07 -16.75
CA ALA A 109 -3.22 5.51 -15.86
C ALA A 109 -2.56 4.31 -15.14
N MET A 110 -3.37 3.40 -14.62
CA MET A 110 -2.87 2.22 -13.90
C MET A 110 -2.07 1.29 -14.80
N GLU A 111 -2.49 1.03 -16.05
CA GLU A 111 -1.70 0.24 -17.01
C GLU A 111 -0.29 0.83 -17.22
N ASN A 112 -0.19 2.15 -17.39
CA ASN A 112 1.10 2.84 -17.57
C ASN A 112 1.99 2.72 -16.32
N LEU A 113 1.42 2.92 -15.13
CA LEU A 113 2.16 2.84 -13.87
C LEU A 113 2.59 1.39 -13.56
N ILE A 114 1.74 0.40 -13.83
CA ILE A 114 2.07 -1.03 -13.70
C ILE A 114 3.21 -1.39 -14.64
N ALA A 115 3.15 -0.93 -15.89
CA ALA A 115 4.22 -1.17 -16.87
C ALA A 115 5.56 -0.55 -16.41
N ALA A 116 5.55 0.66 -15.83
CA ALA A 116 6.74 1.31 -15.30
C ALA A 116 7.34 0.56 -14.09
N ALA A 117 6.49 -0.08 -13.28
CA ALA A 117 6.90 -0.81 -12.08
C ALA A 117 7.59 -2.15 -12.37
N GLY A 118 7.68 -2.56 -13.62
CA GLY A 118 8.12 -3.88 -14.08
C GLY A 118 9.15 -4.60 -13.21
N GLY A 119 8.75 -5.74 -12.63
CA GLY A 119 9.58 -6.60 -11.79
C GLY A 119 9.55 -6.27 -10.28
N MET A 120 9.01 -5.14 -9.86
CA MET A 120 8.70 -4.86 -8.45
C MET A 120 7.32 -5.40 -8.08
N THR A 121 7.10 -5.71 -6.80
CA THR A 121 5.76 -6.01 -6.31
C THR A 121 4.91 -4.73 -6.29
N ILE A 122 3.62 -4.84 -6.64
CA ILE A 122 2.72 -3.70 -6.73
C ILE A 122 1.62 -3.83 -5.68
N THR A 123 1.40 -2.74 -4.94
CA THR A 123 0.28 -2.61 -4.01
C THR A 123 -0.61 -1.45 -4.47
N MET A 124 -1.89 -1.72 -4.75
CA MET A 124 -2.89 -0.66 -4.82
C MET A 124 -3.08 -0.08 -3.42
N HIS A 125 -2.79 1.20 -3.23
CA HIS A 125 -2.92 1.86 -1.92
C HIS A 125 -4.39 2.20 -1.59
N MET A 126 -4.63 2.90 -0.48
CA MET A 126 -5.97 3.22 0.03
C MET A 126 -6.82 4.14 -0.86
N ALA A 127 -6.43 4.46 -2.09
CA ALA A 127 -7.35 4.98 -3.10
C ALA A 127 -8.51 4.01 -3.36
N PHE A 128 -8.27 2.71 -3.14
CA PHE A 128 -9.28 1.67 -3.19
C PHE A 128 -10.47 1.91 -2.26
N ASP A 129 -10.25 2.49 -1.09
CA ASP A 129 -11.31 2.80 -0.13
C ASP A 129 -12.21 3.99 -0.56
N ALA A 130 -11.82 4.75 -1.60
CA ALA A 130 -12.64 5.81 -2.17
C ALA A 130 -13.66 5.31 -3.22
N LEU A 131 -13.50 4.07 -3.68
CA LEU A 131 -14.40 3.40 -4.61
C LEU A 131 -15.67 2.93 -3.91
N ASP A 132 -16.80 2.90 -4.62
CA ASP A 132 -17.99 2.24 -4.10
C ASP A 132 -17.83 0.70 -4.15
N HIS A 133 -18.77 0.00 -3.54
CA HIS A 133 -18.66 -1.46 -3.40
C HIS A 133 -18.60 -2.21 -4.75
N GLU A 134 -19.41 -1.81 -5.71
CA GLU A 134 -19.47 -2.47 -7.04
C GLU A 134 -18.15 -2.23 -7.79
N GLU A 135 -17.64 -1.01 -7.74
CA GLU A 135 -16.38 -0.64 -8.35
C GLU A 135 -15.17 -1.28 -7.64
N GLN A 136 -15.25 -1.50 -6.33
CA GLN A 136 -14.21 -2.25 -5.61
C GLN A 136 -14.10 -3.70 -6.10
N LEU A 137 -15.23 -4.38 -6.35
CA LEU A 137 -15.22 -5.73 -6.88
C LEU A 137 -14.65 -5.77 -8.31
N HIS A 138 -15.08 -4.84 -9.18
CA HIS A 138 -14.51 -4.69 -10.50
C HIS A 138 -12.99 -4.41 -10.45
N THR A 139 -12.56 -3.51 -9.58
CA THR A 139 -11.15 -3.18 -9.40
C THR A 139 -10.32 -4.37 -8.92
N ILE A 140 -10.84 -5.23 -8.04
CA ILE A 140 -10.17 -6.47 -7.62
C ILE A 140 -9.90 -7.37 -8.83
N ASP A 141 -10.91 -7.58 -9.67
CA ASP A 141 -10.79 -8.44 -10.86
C ASP A 141 -9.78 -7.83 -11.85
N TRP A 142 -9.90 -6.54 -12.14
CA TRP A 142 -9.00 -5.83 -13.05
C TRP A 142 -7.54 -5.88 -12.57
N LEU A 143 -7.28 -5.56 -11.30
CA LEU A 143 -5.92 -5.59 -10.72
C LEU A 143 -5.33 -6.99 -10.73
N THR A 144 -6.15 -8.02 -10.49
CA THR A 144 -5.74 -9.43 -10.58
C THR A 144 -5.28 -9.78 -11.98
N ASP A 145 -6.04 -9.40 -13.01
CA ASP A 145 -5.72 -9.66 -14.41
C ASP A 145 -4.46 -8.92 -14.89
N HIS A 146 -4.12 -7.80 -14.22
CA HIS A 146 -2.93 -6.98 -14.53
C HIS A 146 -1.72 -7.27 -13.64
N GLY A 147 -1.79 -8.34 -12.81
CA GLY A 147 -0.65 -8.83 -12.06
C GLY A 147 -0.26 -7.96 -10.85
N VAL A 148 -1.21 -7.22 -10.29
CA VAL A 148 -1.02 -6.52 -9.01
C VAL A 148 -1.11 -7.53 -7.87
N GLU A 149 -0.16 -7.50 -6.94
CA GLU A 149 -0.07 -8.52 -5.89
C GLU A 149 -0.93 -8.23 -4.67
N ARG A 150 -1.18 -6.95 -4.37
CA ARG A 150 -1.88 -6.57 -3.13
C ARG A 150 -2.79 -5.37 -3.31
N ILE A 151 -3.83 -5.34 -2.50
CA ILE A 151 -4.70 -4.17 -2.27
C ILE A 151 -4.65 -3.83 -0.79
N LEU A 152 -4.17 -2.63 -0.47
CA LEU A 152 -4.21 -2.06 0.88
C LEU A 152 -5.56 -1.38 1.08
N THR A 153 -6.34 -1.86 2.05
CA THR A 153 -7.66 -1.31 2.35
C THR A 153 -7.97 -1.36 3.83
N HIS A 154 -8.68 -0.35 4.32
CA HIS A 154 -9.32 -0.34 5.64
C HIS A 154 -10.75 -0.94 5.59
N GLY A 155 -11.27 -1.17 4.40
CA GLY A 155 -12.65 -1.57 4.15
C GLY A 155 -13.64 -0.43 4.32
N GLY A 156 -13.18 0.82 4.24
CA GLY A 156 -13.96 2.03 4.38
C GLY A 156 -13.16 3.21 4.94
N ASP A 157 -13.85 4.22 5.50
CA ASP A 157 -13.20 5.39 6.06
C ASP A 157 -12.24 5.01 7.21
N LEU A 158 -10.98 5.40 7.09
CA LEU A 158 -9.91 5.16 8.05
C LEU A 158 -10.20 5.76 9.46
N ALA A 159 -11.08 6.75 9.55
CA ALA A 159 -11.53 7.30 10.82
C ALA A 159 -12.51 6.37 11.58
N THR A 160 -13.08 5.38 10.89
CA THR A 160 -13.97 4.39 11.48
C THR A 160 -13.14 3.26 12.13
N PRO A 161 -13.52 2.75 13.32
CA PRO A 161 -12.85 1.58 13.88
C PRO A 161 -12.91 0.38 12.92
N ILE A 162 -11.80 -0.33 12.73
CA ILE A 162 -11.70 -1.47 11.80
C ILE A 162 -12.75 -2.56 12.07
N ASP A 163 -13.18 -2.72 13.33
CA ASP A 163 -14.22 -3.68 13.71
C ASP A 163 -15.56 -3.45 13.00
N ALA A 164 -15.88 -2.21 12.64
CA ALA A 164 -17.08 -1.86 11.88
C ALA A 164 -16.99 -2.32 10.43
N ASN A 165 -15.79 -2.48 9.90
CA ASN A 165 -15.52 -2.82 8.49
C ASN A 165 -15.25 -4.32 8.27
N ILE A 166 -15.26 -5.14 9.33
CA ILE A 166 -14.93 -6.58 9.26
C ILE A 166 -15.78 -7.34 8.24
N ASN A 167 -17.08 -7.07 8.17
CA ASN A 167 -17.98 -7.78 7.25
C ASN A 167 -17.65 -7.41 5.79
N HIS A 168 -17.42 -6.15 5.51
CA HIS A 168 -17.04 -5.68 4.19
C HIS A 168 -15.68 -6.25 3.77
N LEU A 169 -14.69 -6.23 4.65
CA LEU A 169 -13.38 -6.85 4.40
C LEU A 169 -13.50 -8.36 4.09
N LYS A 170 -14.41 -9.07 4.76
CA LYS A 170 -14.68 -10.49 4.44
C LYS A 170 -15.30 -10.68 3.06
N GLU A 171 -16.16 -9.78 2.61
CA GLU A 171 -16.72 -9.81 1.25
C GLU A 171 -15.63 -9.58 0.21
N LEU A 172 -14.76 -8.58 0.40
CA LEU A 172 -13.62 -8.33 -0.48
C LEU A 172 -12.65 -9.53 -0.53
N LEU A 173 -12.34 -10.12 0.63
CA LEU A 173 -11.49 -11.32 0.73
C LEU A 173 -12.10 -12.53 0.01
N ALA A 174 -13.42 -12.70 0.13
CA ALA A 174 -14.12 -13.78 -0.54
C ALA A 174 -14.13 -13.60 -2.06
N HIS A 175 -14.30 -12.35 -2.55
CA HIS A 175 -14.23 -12.02 -3.96
C HIS A 175 -12.82 -12.19 -4.52
N ALA A 176 -11.82 -11.69 -3.83
CA ALA A 176 -10.41 -11.83 -4.22
C ALA A 176 -9.95 -13.30 -4.33
N ALA A 177 -10.60 -14.21 -3.61
CA ALA A 177 -10.42 -15.69 -3.68
C ALA A 177 -8.95 -16.15 -3.67
N ASN A 178 -8.07 -15.39 -3.04
CA ASN A 178 -6.60 -15.56 -2.99
C ASN A 178 -5.87 -15.36 -4.34
N HIS A 179 -6.52 -14.78 -5.35
CA HIS A 179 -5.87 -14.40 -6.60
C HIS A 179 -5.06 -13.10 -6.44
N ILE A 180 -5.50 -12.22 -5.55
CA ILE A 180 -4.81 -11.00 -5.13
C ILE A 180 -4.82 -10.90 -3.60
N GLY A 181 -3.77 -10.35 -3.01
CA GLY A 181 -3.65 -10.22 -1.56
C GLY A 181 -4.44 -9.01 -1.04
N ILE A 182 -5.41 -9.22 -0.16
CA ILE A 182 -6.01 -8.12 0.60
C ILE A 182 -5.16 -7.88 1.85
N LEU A 183 -4.67 -6.64 1.99
CA LEU A 183 -3.83 -6.18 3.09
C LEU A 183 -4.64 -5.23 3.98
N PRO A 184 -5.19 -5.69 5.12
CA PRO A 184 -5.94 -4.81 6.02
C PRO A 184 -5.05 -3.71 6.61
N GLY A 185 -5.47 -2.45 6.42
CA GLY A 185 -4.78 -1.26 6.88
C GLY A 185 -5.39 -0.62 8.13
N GLY A 186 -4.64 0.29 8.78
CA GLY A 186 -5.07 0.93 10.02
C GLY A 186 -4.97 0.03 11.26
N ILE A 187 -4.15 -1.01 11.18
CA ILE A 187 -3.96 -2.00 12.24
C ILE A 187 -2.87 -1.54 13.21
N THR A 188 -2.98 -1.96 14.47
CA THR A 188 -2.05 -1.60 15.55
C THR A 188 -1.47 -2.83 16.22
N SER A 189 -0.40 -2.65 17.02
CA SER A 189 0.19 -3.68 17.87
C SER A 189 -0.83 -4.31 18.84
N ALA A 190 -1.87 -3.56 19.23
CA ALA A 190 -2.89 -4.01 20.17
C ALA A 190 -3.96 -4.94 19.54
N ASN A 191 -4.21 -4.87 18.21
CA ASN A 191 -5.32 -5.59 17.57
C ASN A 191 -4.91 -6.50 16.40
N TYR A 192 -3.66 -6.50 15.96
CA TYR A 192 -3.25 -7.21 14.73
C TYR A 192 -3.54 -8.73 14.77
N GLU A 193 -3.31 -9.40 15.89
CA GLU A 193 -3.56 -10.85 16.02
C GLU A 193 -5.07 -11.17 15.90
N THR A 194 -5.89 -10.35 16.56
CA THR A 194 -7.35 -10.51 16.53
C THR A 194 -7.92 -10.28 15.15
N ILE A 195 -7.49 -9.20 14.48
CA ILE A 195 -7.94 -8.86 13.13
C ILE A 195 -7.46 -9.93 12.13
N ALA A 196 -6.17 -10.28 12.15
CA ALA A 196 -5.63 -11.30 11.26
C ALA A 196 -6.36 -12.64 11.40
N LYS A 197 -6.66 -13.07 12.64
CA LYS A 197 -7.43 -14.27 12.91
C LYS A 197 -8.88 -14.17 12.41
N THR A 198 -9.54 -13.04 12.67
CA THR A 198 -10.95 -12.82 12.30
C THR A 198 -11.16 -12.78 10.79
N LEU A 199 -10.20 -12.22 10.05
CA LEU A 199 -10.20 -12.12 8.60
C LEU A 199 -9.53 -13.34 7.92
N THR A 200 -8.82 -14.18 8.67
CA THR A 200 -8.02 -15.30 8.16
C THR A 200 -6.94 -14.82 7.18
N VAL A 201 -6.30 -13.69 7.50
CA VAL A 201 -5.19 -13.12 6.71
C VAL A 201 -3.85 -13.37 7.42
N TYR A 202 -2.77 -13.34 6.65
CA TYR A 202 -1.40 -13.51 7.16
C TYR A 202 -0.53 -12.26 7.04
N GLN A 203 -1.11 -11.13 6.65
CA GLN A 203 -0.42 -9.85 6.54
C GLN A 203 -1.35 -8.71 7.00
N VAL A 204 -0.78 -7.71 7.64
CA VAL A 204 -1.48 -6.54 8.17
C VAL A 204 -0.58 -5.31 8.10
N HIS A 205 -1.21 -4.13 8.02
CA HIS A 205 -0.53 -2.87 7.76
C HIS A 205 -0.94 -1.79 8.74
N GLY A 206 0.02 -0.97 9.19
CA GLY A 206 -0.29 0.16 10.04
C GLY A 206 0.90 0.99 10.50
N THR A 207 0.63 2.26 10.86
CA THR A 207 1.63 3.19 11.42
C THR A 207 2.04 2.84 12.85
N LYS A 208 1.21 2.06 13.57
CA LYS A 208 1.41 1.63 14.96
C LYS A 208 1.34 0.10 15.09
N ILE A 209 1.78 -0.61 14.07
CA ILE A 209 1.70 -2.08 14.02
C ILE A 209 2.78 -2.74 14.90
N VAL A 210 3.86 -2.03 15.14
CA VAL A 210 4.89 -2.33 16.13
C VAL A 210 5.12 -1.10 17.01
N ASP A 211 5.45 -1.31 18.29
CA ASP A 211 5.61 -0.25 19.30
C ASP A 211 6.99 0.42 19.23
#